data_d8bee7c029b9ab56b68a7e81a4810aa4
#
_entry.id   d8bee7c029b9ab56b68a7e81a4810aa4
#
_cell.length_a   1.000
_cell.length_b   1.000
_cell.length_c   1.000
_cell.angle_alpha   90.00
_cell.angle_beta   90.00
_cell.angle_gamma   90.00
#
_symmetry.space_group_name_H-M   'P 1'
#
loop_
_entity.id
_entity.type
_entity.pdbx_description
1 polymer ?
#
loop_
_entity_poly.entity_id
_entity_poly.type
_entity_poly.pdbx_seq_one_letter_code
_entity_poly.pdbx_strand_id
1 'polypeptide(L)'
;RDEKIKMYTNTNVSSSKAIKALGKAVSELASRNIKLWHLEDEARRTDLPDAAIVETKRKIDTTNQERNDLMDKVDEILLKHSTTTSRGGNE
;
A
#
# COMPACT_ATOMS: atom_id res chain seq x y z
N ARG A 1 22.38 30.78 -5.79
CA ARG A 1 22.67 29.59 -6.59
C ARG A 1 23.01 28.40 -5.72
N ASP A 2 23.86 28.60 -4.73
CA ASP A 2 24.20 27.52 -3.80
C ASP A 2 22.98 27.10 -3.00
N GLU A 3 22.17 28.06 -2.65
CA GLU A 3 20.93 27.77 -1.92
C GLU A 3 20.00 26.92 -2.77
N LYS A 4 19.95 27.22 -4.05
CA LYS A 4 19.12 26.46 -4.97
C LYS A 4 19.56 25.02 -5.03
N ILE A 5 20.86 24.80 -5.10
CA ILE A 5 21.43 23.48 -5.14
C ILE A 5 21.09 22.72 -3.85
N LYS A 6 21.21 23.40 -2.74
CA LYS A 6 20.86 22.79 -1.45
C LYS A 6 19.41 22.38 -1.39
N MET A 7 18.54 23.23 -1.92
CA MET A 7 17.12 22.91 -1.95
C MET A 7 16.84 21.67 -2.77
N TYR A 8 17.46 21.56 -3.92
CA TYR A 8 17.31 20.39 -4.76
C TYR A 8 17.82 19.14 -4.06
N THR A 9 18.94 19.26 -3.38
CA THR A 9 19.50 18.12 -2.66
C THR A 9 18.55 17.65 -1.57
N ASN A 10 18.00 18.57 -0.80
CA ASN A 10 17.07 18.24 0.25
C ASN A 10 15.80 17.61 -0.31
N THR A 11 15.31 18.15 -1.40
CA THR A 11 14.14 17.62 -2.06
C THR A 11 14.39 16.19 -2.54
N ASN A 12 15.56 15.95 -3.12
CA ASN A 12 15.91 14.63 -3.61
C ASN A 12 15.98 13.61 -2.48
N VAL A 13 16.55 14.00 -1.34
CA VAL A 13 16.62 13.09 -0.19
C VAL A 13 15.22 12.75 0.30
N SER A 14 14.37 13.75 0.40
CA SER A 14 12.99 13.56 0.83
C SER A 14 12.24 12.69 -0.15
N SER A 15 12.41 12.97 -1.45
CA SER A 15 11.76 12.19 -2.50
C SER A 15 12.24 10.75 -2.50
N SER A 16 13.52 10.55 -2.23
CA SER A 16 14.10 9.21 -2.18
C SER A 16 13.47 8.38 -1.09
N LYS A 17 13.29 8.98 0.08
CA LYS A 17 12.64 8.30 1.19
C LYS A 17 11.19 7.98 0.87
N ALA A 18 10.51 8.93 0.24
CA ALA A 18 9.12 8.74 -0.15
C ALA A 18 8.99 7.63 -1.17
N ILE A 19 9.89 7.60 -2.15
CA ILE A 19 9.87 6.57 -3.18
C ILE A 19 10.11 5.20 -2.57
N LYS A 20 11.04 5.10 -1.64
CA LYS A 20 11.30 3.84 -0.96
C LYS A 20 10.11 3.38 -0.15
N ALA A 21 9.49 4.31 0.60
CA ALA A 21 8.33 3.98 1.40
C ALA A 21 7.17 3.56 0.52
N LEU A 22 6.98 4.25 -0.59
CA LEU A 22 5.93 3.93 -1.54
C LEU A 22 6.16 2.56 -2.16
N GLY A 23 7.40 2.30 -2.61
CA GLY A 23 7.75 1.02 -3.20
C GLY A 23 7.51 -0.13 -2.25
N LYS A 24 7.89 0.04 -0.99
CA LYS A 24 7.67 -0.98 0.01
C LYS A 24 6.18 -1.23 0.23
N ALA A 25 5.40 -0.17 0.34
CA ALA A 25 3.96 -0.30 0.56
C ALA A 25 3.29 -1.00 -0.63
N VAL A 26 3.68 -0.63 -1.86
CA VAL A 26 3.13 -1.23 -3.06
C VAL A 26 3.51 -2.70 -3.16
N SER A 27 4.75 -3.05 -2.82
CA SER A 27 5.19 -4.44 -2.80
C SER A 27 4.38 -5.26 -1.83
N GLU A 28 4.16 -4.72 -0.64
CA GLU A 28 3.37 -5.42 0.37
C GLU A 28 1.93 -5.54 -0.05
N LEU A 29 1.42 -4.51 -0.72
CA LEU A 29 0.05 -4.55 -1.24
C LEU A 29 -0.10 -5.66 -2.28
N ALA A 30 0.86 -5.78 -3.19
CA ALA A 30 0.85 -6.83 -4.19
C ALA A 30 0.89 -8.21 -3.52
N SER A 31 1.70 -8.34 -2.48
CA SER A 31 1.80 -9.59 -1.73
C SER A 31 0.46 -9.96 -1.09
N ARG A 32 -0.23 -8.97 -0.54
CA ARG A 32 -1.55 -9.20 0.07
C ARG A 32 -2.60 -9.59 -0.97
N ASN A 33 -2.51 -9.02 -2.16
CA ASN A 33 -3.44 -9.39 -3.25
C ASN A 33 -3.25 -10.83 -3.66
N ILE A 34 -2.01 -11.29 -3.77
CA ILE A 34 -1.72 -12.68 -4.11
C ILE A 34 -2.23 -13.60 -3.01
N LYS A 35 -1.99 -13.23 -1.76
CA LYS A 35 -2.47 -14.00 -0.63
C LYS A 35 -3.99 -14.13 -0.64
N LEU A 36 -4.67 -13.03 -0.97
CA LEU A 36 -6.13 -13.05 -1.07
C LEU A 36 -6.60 -13.99 -2.15
N TRP A 37 -5.94 -14.00 -3.30
CA TRP A 37 -6.26 -14.93 -4.38
C TRP A 37 -6.27 -16.36 -3.88
N HIS A 38 -5.17 -16.75 -3.22
CA HIS A 38 -5.05 -18.13 -2.72
C HIS A 38 -6.12 -18.42 -1.68
N LEU A 39 -6.39 -17.47 -0.80
CA LEU A 39 -7.39 -17.68 0.25
C LEU A 39 -8.78 -17.80 -0.35
N GLU A 40 -9.09 -17.00 -1.37
CA GLU A 40 -10.38 -17.06 -2.02
C GLU A 40 -10.57 -18.35 -2.78
N ASP A 41 -9.51 -18.84 -3.42
CA ASP A 41 -9.54 -20.16 -4.06
C ASP A 41 -9.80 -21.24 -3.03
N GLU A 42 -9.13 -21.16 -1.89
CA GLU A 42 -9.31 -22.13 -0.83
C GLU A 42 -10.72 -22.09 -0.27
N ALA A 43 -11.29 -20.90 -0.14
CA ALA A 43 -12.64 -20.74 0.41
C ALA A 43 -13.70 -21.34 -0.53
N ARG A 44 -13.38 -21.50 -1.80
CA ARG A 44 -14.31 -22.08 -2.77
C ARG A 44 -14.21 -23.60 -2.85
N ARG A 45 -13.26 -24.20 -2.16
CA ARG A 45 -13.12 -25.65 -2.19
C ARG A 45 -14.26 -26.34 -1.49
N THR A 46 -14.72 -27.43 -2.07
CA THR A 46 -15.83 -28.19 -1.51
C THR A 46 -15.35 -29.40 -0.72
N ASP A 47 -14.06 -29.69 -0.77
CA ASP A 47 -13.49 -30.85 -0.09
C ASP A 47 -12.94 -30.52 1.30
N LEU A 48 -13.08 -29.27 1.74
CA LEU A 48 -12.58 -28.87 3.04
C LEU A 48 -13.71 -28.91 4.08
N PRO A 49 -13.37 -29.23 5.33
CA PRO A 49 -14.36 -29.18 6.41
C PRO A 49 -14.82 -27.75 6.65
N ASP A 50 -16.02 -27.59 7.20
CA ASP A 50 -16.59 -26.27 7.49
C ASP A 50 -15.66 -25.43 8.35
N ALA A 51 -15.04 -26.04 9.35
CA ALA A 51 -14.14 -25.31 10.24
C ALA A 51 -12.97 -24.69 9.46
N ALA A 52 -12.45 -25.41 8.47
CA ALA A 52 -11.37 -24.91 7.64
C ALA A 52 -11.83 -23.74 6.78
N ILE A 53 -13.04 -23.82 6.25
CA ILE A 53 -13.60 -22.75 5.44
C ILE A 53 -13.81 -21.48 6.31
N VAL A 54 -14.33 -21.66 7.53
CA VAL A 54 -14.52 -20.52 8.44
C VAL A 54 -13.18 -19.85 8.73
N GLU A 55 -12.16 -20.66 8.99
CA GLU A 55 -10.82 -20.12 9.27
C GLU A 55 -10.27 -19.37 8.06
N THR A 56 -10.47 -19.93 6.86
CA THR A 56 -10.03 -19.29 5.63
C THR A 56 -10.72 -17.94 5.45
N LYS A 57 -12.01 -17.86 5.73
CA LYS A 57 -12.75 -16.60 5.63
C LYS A 57 -12.23 -15.57 6.62
N ARG A 58 -11.85 -16.00 7.82
CA ARG A 58 -11.24 -15.08 8.79
C ARG A 58 -9.93 -14.52 8.27
N LYS A 59 -9.13 -15.38 7.64
CA LYS A 59 -7.86 -14.95 7.06
C LYS A 59 -8.10 -13.95 5.93
N ILE A 60 -9.16 -14.17 5.16
CA ILE A 60 -9.52 -13.23 4.10
C ILE A 60 -9.84 -11.86 4.70
N ASP A 61 -10.65 -11.83 5.76
CA ASP A 61 -11.02 -10.58 6.41
C ASP A 61 -9.78 -9.86 6.93
N THR A 62 -8.89 -10.59 7.59
CA THR A 62 -7.66 -10.01 8.12
C THR A 62 -6.78 -9.47 6.99
N THR A 63 -6.65 -10.24 5.91
CA THR A 63 -5.81 -9.84 4.79
C THR A 63 -6.40 -8.62 4.08
N ASN A 64 -7.74 -8.57 3.97
CA ASN A 64 -8.40 -7.39 3.42
C ASN A 64 -8.15 -6.15 4.27
N GLN A 65 -8.16 -6.30 5.59
CA GLN A 65 -7.87 -5.19 6.48
C GLN A 65 -6.43 -4.72 6.29
N GLU A 66 -5.50 -5.65 6.21
CA GLU A 66 -4.10 -5.32 5.95
C GLU A 66 -3.94 -4.60 4.63
N ARG A 67 -4.66 -5.06 3.61
CA ARG A 67 -4.61 -4.43 2.30
C ARG A 67 -5.14 -3.01 2.35
N ASN A 68 -6.25 -2.81 3.04
CA ASN A 68 -6.83 -1.47 3.18
C ASN A 68 -5.89 -0.54 3.92
N ASP A 69 -5.24 -1.04 4.97
CA ASP A 69 -4.27 -0.24 5.72
C ASP A 69 -3.09 0.16 4.83
N LEU A 70 -2.64 -0.75 3.97
CA LEU A 70 -1.56 -0.45 3.04
C LEU A 70 -1.99 0.56 1.98
N MET A 71 -3.23 0.46 1.51
CA MET A 71 -3.76 1.43 0.56
C MET A 71 -3.84 2.82 1.18
N ASP A 72 -4.28 2.89 2.44
CA ASP A 72 -4.30 4.14 3.17
C ASP A 72 -2.89 4.72 3.30
N LYS A 73 -1.92 3.85 3.53
CA LYS A 73 -0.54 4.28 3.65
C LYS A 73 -0.02 4.84 2.34
N VAL A 74 -0.34 4.18 1.22
CA VAL A 74 0.03 4.66 -0.10
C VAL A 74 -0.58 6.04 -0.33
N ASP A 75 -1.86 6.17 -0.03
CA ASP A 75 -2.56 7.45 -0.18
C ASP A 75 -1.91 8.53 0.66
N GLU A 76 -1.56 8.20 1.89
CA GLU A 76 -0.92 9.15 2.79
C GLU A 76 0.41 9.63 2.23
N ILE A 77 1.22 8.70 1.74
CA ILE A 77 2.51 9.05 1.15
C ILE A 77 2.32 9.96 -0.05
N LEU A 78 1.39 9.60 -0.93
CA LEU A 78 1.12 10.39 -2.13
C LEU A 78 0.60 11.78 -1.78
N LEU A 79 -0.34 11.85 -0.86
CA LEU A 79 -0.90 13.15 -0.44
C LEU A 79 0.18 14.04 0.17
N LYS A 80 1.02 13.45 0.99
CA LYS A 80 2.06 14.21 1.67
C LYS A 80 3.02 14.86 0.68
N HIS A 81 3.32 14.15 -0.41
CA HIS A 81 4.29 14.63 -1.38
C HIS A 81 3.67 15.36 -2.56
N SER A 82 2.37 15.24 -2.75
CA SER A 82 1.70 15.93 -3.84
C SER A 82 0.88 17.10 -3.37
N THR A 83 0.87 17.36 -2.07
CA THR A 83 0.05 18.42 -1.48
C THR A 83 0.26 19.75 -2.14
N THR A 84 1.52 20.13 -2.30
CA THR A 84 1.86 21.42 -2.90
C THR A 84 1.36 21.48 -4.34
N THR A 85 1.63 20.44 -5.10
CA THR A 85 1.23 20.37 -6.49
C THR A 85 -0.30 20.32 -6.61
N SER A 86 -0.89 19.51 -5.79
CA SER A 86 -2.33 19.33 -5.80
C SER A 86 -3.05 20.64 -5.54
N ARG A 87 -2.57 21.39 -4.56
CA ARG A 87 -3.18 22.66 -4.23
C ARG A 87 -3.09 23.63 -5.39
N GLY A 88 -1.92 23.68 -6.02
CA GLY A 88 -1.73 24.55 -7.17
C GLY A 88 -2.65 24.16 -8.31
N GLY A 89 -2.81 22.88 -8.52
CA GLY A 89 -3.67 22.40 -9.59
C GLY A 89 -5.12 22.72 -9.36
N ASN A 90 -5.56 22.74 -8.13
CA ASN A 90 -6.95 22.98 -7.81
C ASN A 90 -7.32 24.44 -7.96
N GLU A 91 -6.34 25.29 -7.82
CA GLU A 91 -6.60 26.73 -7.92
C GLU A 91 -6.69 27.14 -9.38
#